data_a59e5038c9f9f38b91885ba0e6e2b80d
#
_entry.id   a59e5038c9f9f38b91885ba0e6e2b80d
#
_cell.length_a   1.000
_cell.length_b   1.000
_cell.length_c   1.000
_cell.angle_alpha   90.00
_cell.angle_beta   90.00
_cell.angle_gamma   90.00
#
_symmetry.space_group_name_H-M   'P 1'
#
loop_
_entity.id
_entity.type
_entity.pdbx_description
1 polymer ?
#
loop_
_entity_poly.entity_id
_entity_poly.type
_entity_poly.pdbx_seq_one_letter_code
_entity_poly.pdbx_strand_id
1 'polypeptide(L)'
;MVQVTSSGQILGATIEGLDLGRPLAAEARDLVLRVLGERGVVRFPRQELTARQLAEFSARFGTLETNVASTHYQEPGVPQVMILSNIVENGKPIGLADAGQDWHTDMSYSRTIAFANVLYGARIPRRDGVALGATEFSSMHAAYEGLPADLKRDLAGKSVLHDFNKFWEGMRNRGSRRPPLTEAQRKAKPPVSQPIFLTHPLTGRKVLYANPGYSVRINELPERESDETLAFLFEHQLNPAYRYTSHWEEGDVLMWEDIGTIHRAIADYGPDEHRLVKRCQVMADRYFDRI
;
A
#
# COMPACT_ATOMS: atom_id res chain seq x y z
N MET A 1 -27.73 -0.87 -9.41
CA MET A 1 -27.71 -1.84 -8.29
C MET A 1 -26.25 -2.11 -7.97
N VAL A 2 -25.85 -2.09 -6.71
CA VAL A 2 -24.46 -2.39 -6.30
C VAL A 2 -24.23 -3.89 -6.40
N GLN A 3 -23.15 -4.31 -7.06
CA GLN A 3 -22.77 -5.70 -7.22
C GLN A 3 -21.33 -5.91 -6.73
N VAL A 4 -21.09 -7.01 -6.02
CA VAL A 4 -19.77 -7.44 -5.53
C VAL A 4 -19.42 -8.76 -6.22
N THR A 5 -18.27 -8.79 -6.89
CA THR A 5 -17.75 -9.99 -7.56
C THR A 5 -16.35 -10.31 -7.03
N SER A 6 -16.15 -11.50 -6.47
CA SER A 6 -14.83 -11.96 -6.05
C SER A 6 -13.94 -12.24 -7.27
N SER A 7 -12.63 -12.01 -7.16
CA SER A 7 -11.64 -12.42 -8.16
C SER A 7 -11.54 -13.94 -8.35
N GLY A 8 -12.06 -14.73 -7.40
CA GLY A 8 -11.84 -16.18 -7.33
C GLY A 8 -10.44 -16.57 -6.80
N GLN A 9 -9.60 -15.60 -6.46
CA GLN A 9 -8.26 -15.80 -5.91
C GLN A 9 -8.22 -15.47 -4.41
N ILE A 10 -7.05 -15.56 -3.80
CA ILE A 10 -6.86 -15.34 -2.37
C ILE A 10 -7.18 -13.89 -1.93
N LEU A 11 -6.95 -12.93 -2.81
CA LEU A 11 -7.28 -11.51 -2.65
C LEU A 11 -8.09 -11.02 -3.84
N GLY A 12 -8.69 -9.85 -3.70
CA GLY A 12 -9.34 -9.13 -4.78
C GLY A 12 -10.84 -9.34 -4.88
N ALA A 13 -11.56 -8.23 -5.02
CA ALA A 13 -12.96 -8.17 -5.41
C ALA A 13 -13.21 -6.93 -6.28
N THR A 14 -14.28 -6.97 -7.07
CA THR A 14 -14.78 -5.81 -7.82
C THR A 14 -16.11 -5.39 -7.25
N ILE A 15 -16.28 -4.08 -7.00
CA ILE A 15 -17.56 -3.48 -6.64
C ILE A 15 -18.00 -2.59 -7.78
N GLU A 16 -19.13 -2.91 -8.39
CA GLU A 16 -19.76 -2.15 -9.46
C GLU A 16 -21.04 -1.45 -8.97
N GLY A 17 -21.45 -0.39 -9.67
CA GLY A 17 -22.69 0.33 -9.38
C GLY A 17 -22.57 1.39 -8.28
N LEU A 18 -21.37 1.68 -7.80
CA LEU A 18 -21.06 2.85 -6.97
C LEU A 18 -20.43 3.95 -7.82
N ASP A 19 -20.93 5.16 -7.69
CA ASP A 19 -20.32 6.40 -8.21
C ASP A 19 -19.52 7.04 -7.06
N LEU A 20 -18.20 6.91 -7.11
CA LEU A 20 -17.31 7.41 -6.06
C LEU A 20 -17.14 8.94 -6.11
N GLY A 21 -17.60 9.60 -7.18
CA GLY A 21 -17.66 11.06 -7.29
C GLY A 21 -18.79 11.69 -6.48
N ARG A 22 -19.65 10.88 -5.86
CA ARG A 22 -20.78 11.32 -5.01
C ARG A 22 -20.58 10.98 -3.54
N PRO A 23 -21.28 11.67 -2.62
CA PRO A 23 -21.27 11.29 -1.22
C PRO A 23 -21.67 9.82 -1.02
N LEU A 24 -20.82 9.06 -0.33
CA LEU A 24 -21.05 7.65 -0.07
C LEU A 24 -22.04 7.47 1.09
N ALA A 25 -23.13 6.72 0.88
CA ALA A 25 -24.05 6.34 1.95
C ALA A 25 -23.36 5.43 2.98
N ALA A 26 -23.86 5.44 4.22
CA ALA A 26 -23.26 4.65 5.31
C ALA A 26 -23.23 3.15 4.98
N GLU A 27 -24.30 2.62 4.42
CA GLU A 27 -24.42 1.21 4.04
C GLU A 27 -23.42 0.81 2.94
N ALA A 28 -23.18 1.73 1.99
CA ALA A 28 -22.19 1.52 0.93
C ALA A 28 -20.75 1.57 1.48
N ARG A 29 -20.46 2.49 2.43
CA ARG A 29 -19.18 2.53 3.14
C ARG A 29 -18.95 1.23 3.91
N ASP A 30 -19.93 0.76 4.66
CA ASP A 30 -19.83 -0.44 5.47
C ASP A 30 -19.68 -1.69 4.58
N LEU A 31 -20.33 -1.72 3.42
CA LEU A 31 -20.09 -2.73 2.39
C LEU A 31 -18.63 -2.73 1.91
N VAL A 32 -18.09 -1.55 1.57
CA VAL A 32 -16.70 -1.41 1.11
C VAL A 32 -15.74 -1.90 2.20
N LEU A 33 -15.92 -1.49 3.47
CA LEU A 33 -15.09 -1.94 4.60
C LEU A 33 -15.14 -3.45 4.80
N ARG A 34 -16.33 -4.05 4.74
CA ARG A 34 -16.48 -5.50 4.86
C ARG A 34 -15.75 -6.24 3.73
N VAL A 35 -15.98 -5.84 2.49
CA VAL A 35 -15.34 -6.47 1.32
C VAL A 35 -13.81 -6.27 1.36
N LEU A 36 -13.36 -5.08 1.75
CA LEU A 36 -11.94 -4.77 1.90
C LEU A 36 -11.29 -5.66 2.98
N GLY A 37 -11.89 -5.80 4.15
CA GLY A 37 -11.39 -6.69 5.20
C GLY A 37 -11.36 -8.17 4.79
N GLU A 38 -12.36 -8.63 4.03
CA GLU A 38 -12.46 -10.03 3.57
C GLU A 38 -11.51 -10.33 2.40
N ARG A 39 -11.26 -9.36 1.51
CA ARG A 39 -10.58 -9.55 0.22
C ARG A 39 -9.26 -8.78 0.08
N GLY A 40 -8.92 -7.90 1.01
CA GLY A 40 -7.69 -7.11 1.03
C GLY A 40 -7.57 -6.07 -0.07
N VAL A 41 -8.13 -6.32 -1.26
CA VAL A 41 -8.05 -5.46 -2.44
C VAL A 41 -9.43 -5.33 -3.09
N VAL A 42 -9.86 -4.10 -3.36
CA VAL A 42 -11.15 -3.80 -4.00
C VAL A 42 -10.94 -2.89 -5.20
N ARG A 43 -11.48 -3.29 -6.35
CA ARG A 43 -11.50 -2.52 -7.58
C ARG A 43 -12.89 -1.92 -7.79
N PHE A 44 -12.94 -0.62 -8.15
CA PHE A 44 -14.14 0.08 -8.60
C PHE A 44 -13.89 0.53 -10.04
N PRO A 45 -14.46 -0.16 -11.05
CA PRO A 45 -14.19 0.14 -12.44
C PRO A 45 -14.96 1.39 -12.92
N ARG A 46 -14.47 1.97 -14.04
CA ARG A 46 -15.16 3.02 -14.80
C ARG A 46 -15.58 4.24 -13.98
N GLN A 47 -14.68 4.74 -13.13
CA GLN A 47 -14.87 5.96 -12.36
C GLN A 47 -14.32 7.17 -13.14
N GLU A 48 -14.97 8.31 -12.99
CA GLU A 48 -14.50 9.61 -13.48
C GLU A 48 -14.38 10.55 -12.28
N LEU A 49 -13.15 10.74 -11.78
CA LEU A 49 -12.92 11.46 -10.54
C LEU A 49 -11.98 12.65 -10.73
N THR A 50 -12.36 13.78 -10.17
CA THR A 50 -11.41 14.85 -9.84
C THR A 50 -10.56 14.43 -8.64
N ALA A 51 -9.40 15.08 -8.46
CA ALA A 51 -8.56 14.83 -7.29
C ALA A 51 -9.31 15.11 -5.96
N ARG A 52 -10.15 16.13 -5.93
CA ARG A 52 -10.99 16.47 -4.77
C ARG A 52 -11.98 15.35 -4.44
N GLN A 53 -12.66 14.79 -5.44
CA GLN A 53 -13.60 13.67 -5.24
C GLN A 53 -12.88 12.40 -4.75
N LEU A 54 -11.67 12.11 -5.28
CA LEU A 54 -10.84 11.01 -4.79
C LEU A 54 -10.49 11.21 -3.30
N ALA A 55 -10.10 12.43 -2.90
CA ALA A 55 -9.82 12.75 -1.51
C ALA A 55 -11.07 12.66 -0.62
N GLU A 56 -12.21 13.17 -1.07
CA GLU A 56 -13.49 13.11 -0.34
C GLU A 56 -13.97 11.67 -0.14
N PHE A 57 -13.86 10.81 -1.15
CA PHE A 57 -14.14 9.38 -1.03
C PHE A 57 -13.20 8.73 -0.02
N SER A 58 -11.91 8.94 -0.16
CA SER A 58 -10.89 8.33 0.70
C SER A 58 -11.03 8.74 2.17
N ALA A 59 -11.39 10.00 2.44
CA ALA A 59 -11.58 10.54 3.79
C ALA A 59 -12.77 9.90 4.55
N ARG A 60 -13.63 9.14 3.86
CA ARG A 60 -14.70 8.36 4.53
C ARG A 60 -14.16 7.23 5.39
N PHE A 61 -12.93 6.78 5.14
CA PHE A 61 -12.33 5.62 5.77
C PHE A 61 -11.29 5.97 6.85
N GLY A 62 -10.82 7.20 6.95
CA GLY A 62 -9.86 7.66 7.97
C GLY A 62 -9.28 9.02 7.62
N THR A 63 -8.36 9.51 8.44
CA THR A 63 -7.61 10.73 8.15
C THR A 63 -6.69 10.49 6.95
N LEU A 64 -6.60 11.47 6.05
CA LEU A 64 -5.70 11.36 4.91
C LEU A 64 -4.31 11.88 5.28
N GLU A 65 -3.28 11.10 4.95
CA GLU A 65 -1.88 11.54 5.08
C GLU A 65 -1.57 12.58 4.02
N THR A 66 -0.83 13.61 4.43
CA THR A 66 -0.19 14.56 3.52
C THR A 66 1.30 14.24 3.46
N ASN A 67 1.76 13.73 2.32
CA ASN A 67 3.16 13.30 2.20
C ASN A 67 4.10 14.51 2.17
N VAL A 68 4.82 14.75 3.25
CA VAL A 68 5.76 15.88 3.40
C VAL A 68 7.12 15.64 2.73
N ALA A 69 7.47 14.39 2.42
CA ALA A 69 8.74 14.05 1.77
C ALA A 69 8.73 14.26 0.24
N SER A 70 7.55 14.40 -0.36
CA SER A 70 7.35 14.50 -1.81
C SER A 70 6.34 15.59 -2.16
N THR A 71 6.45 16.76 -1.52
CA THR A 71 5.51 17.90 -1.69
C THR A 71 5.41 18.41 -3.13
N HIS A 72 6.45 18.18 -3.95
CA HIS A 72 6.46 18.58 -5.36
C HIS A 72 5.54 17.74 -6.26
N TYR A 73 5.06 16.60 -5.78
CA TYR A 73 4.22 15.67 -6.51
C TYR A 73 2.79 15.60 -5.96
N GLN A 74 2.39 16.61 -5.21
CA GLN A 74 1.01 16.76 -4.74
C GLN A 74 0.13 17.41 -5.82
N GLU A 75 -1.12 17.00 -5.87
CA GLU A 75 -2.10 17.65 -6.74
C GLU A 75 -2.33 19.12 -6.32
N PRO A 76 -2.25 20.09 -7.25
CA PRO A 76 -2.49 21.49 -6.93
C PRO A 76 -3.84 21.71 -6.24
N GLY A 77 -3.81 22.34 -5.07
CA GLY A 77 -5.02 22.62 -4.27
C GLY A 77 -5.62 21.44 -3.52
N VAL A 78 -5.03 20.23 -3.64
CA VAL A 78 -5.47 19.01 -2.91
C VAL A 78 -4.23 18.24 -2.42
N PRO A 79 -3.52 18.72 -1.40
CA PRO A 79 -2.21 18.19 -0.98
C PRO A 79 -2.26 16.75 -0.45
N GLN A 80 -3.44 16.21 -0.14
CA GLN A 80 -3.64 14.81 0.25
C GLN A 80 -3.58 13.85 -0.94
N VAL A 81 -3.65 14.37 -2.17
CA VAL A 81 -3.54 13.57 -3.39
C VAL A 81 -2.13 13.67 -3.95
N MET A 82 -1.46 12.53 -4.02
CA MET A 82 -0.13 12.40 -4.61
C MET A 82 -0.23 11.93 -6.06
N ILE A 83 0.59 12.51 -6.93
CA ILE A 83 0.70 12.13 -8.34
C ILE A 83 1.83 11.09 -8.49
N LEU A 84 1.48 9.91 -9.01
CA LEU A 84 2.41 8.84 -9.38
C LEU A 84 2.44 8.77 -10.92
N SER A 85 3.55 9.21 -11.54
CA SER A 85 3.62 9.34 -12.99
C SER A 85 5.05 9.37 -13.50
N ASN A 86 5.27 8.80 -14.69
CA ASN A 86 6.51 8.94 -15.47
C ASN A 86 6.45 10.08 -16.50
N ILE A 87 5.35 10.84 -16.55
CA ILE A 87 5.17 11.96 -17.50
C ILE A 87 6.09 13.12 -17.12
N VAL A 88 6.71 13.71 -18.14
CA VAL A 88 7.55 14.89 -18.02
C VAL A 88 6.91 16.00 -18.86
N GLU A 89 6.56 17.13 -18.24
CA GLU A 89 6.04 18.31 -18.91
C GLU A 89 7.01 19.48 -18.79
N ASN A 90 7.36 20.12 -19.90
CA ASN A 90 8.31 21.23 -19.95
C ASN A 90 9.65 20.90 -19.23
N GLY A 91 10.14 19.67 -19.41
CA GLY A 91 11.39 19.19 -18.80
C GLY A 91 11.30 18.87 -17.30
N LYS A 92 10.10 18.90 -16.68
CA LYS A 92 9.90 18.61 -15.26
C LYS A 92 8.97 17.41 -15.08
N PRO A 93 9.33 16.43 -14.22
CA PRO A 93 8.40 15.36 -13.84
C PRO A 93 7.16 15.94 -13.16
N ILE A 94 5.97 15.48 -13.58
CA ILE A 94 4.70 15.90 -12.94
C ILE A 94 4.35 15.03 -11.72
N GLY A 95 4.99 13.88 -11.57
CA GLY A 95 4.73 12.91 -10.50
C GLY A 95 5.97 12.11 -10.12
N LEU A 96 5.82 11.28 -9.09
CA LEU A 96 6.83 10.34 -8.65
C LEU A 96 6.78 9.08 -9.53
N ALA A 97 7.82 8.84 -10.32
CA ALA A 97 7.84 7.77 -11.32
C ALA A 97 8.19 6.38 -10.74
N ASP A 98 8.99 6.34 -9.67
CA ASP A 98 9.58 5.12 -9.10
C ASP A 98 8.95 4.67 -7.78
N ALA A 99 7.71 5.09 -7.52
CA ALA A 99 7.02 4.75 -6.28
C ALA A 99 6.67 3.26 -6.20
N GLY A 100 6.96 2.65 -5.06
CA GLY A 100 6.40 1.35 -4.68
C GLY A 100 6.88 0.14 -5.48
N GLN A 101 8.05 0.18 -6.14
CA GLN A 101 8.54 -0.93 -6.96
C GLN A 101 9.05 -2.13 -6.15
N ASP A 102 9.32 -1.96 -4.86
CA ASP A 102 9.68 -3.05 -3.94
C ASP A 102 8.50 -3.50 -3.10
N TRP A 103 8.52 -4.74 -2.61
CA TRP A 103 7.55 -5.26 -1.68
C TRP A 103 7.54 -4.52 -0.36
N HIS A 104 6.42 -3.91 0.00
CA HIS A 104 6.25 -3.15 1.24
C HIS A 104 4.76 -3.06 1.64
N THR A 105 4.52 -2.58 2.85
CA THR A 105 3.25 -1.95 3.23
C THR A 105 3.53 -0.50 3.62
N ASP A 106 2.62 0.40 3.30
CA ASP A 106 2.84 1.82 3.56
C ASP A 106 2.77 2.17 5.07
N MET A 107 3.51 3.20 5.47
CA MET A 107 3.48 3.84 6.80
C MET A 107 3.71 2.90 8.00
N SER A 108 4.21 1.67 7.82
CA SER A 108 4.57 0.79 8.95
C SER A 108 5.68 1.37 9.83
N TYR A 109 6.43 2.33 9.31
CA TYR A 109 7.45 3.12 10.01
C TYR A 109 6.86 4.35 10.76
N SER A 110 5.55 4.49 10.84
CA SER A 110 4.86 5.58 11.54
C SER A 110 4.18 5.06 12.81
N ARG A 111 4.03 5.92 13.83
CA ARG A 111 3.27 5.59 15.04
C ARG A 111 1.80 5.31 14.73
N THR A 112 1.21 6.12 13.86
CA THR A 112 -0.09 5.80 13.26
C THR A 112 0.19 5.16 11.91
N ILE A 113 -0.11 3.88 11.78
CA ILE A 113 0.12 3.12 10.54
C ILE A 113 -0.93 3.49 9.47
N ALA A 114 -0.68 3.12 8.22
CA ALA A 114 -1.71 3.22 7.18
C ALA A 114 -2.80 2.17 7.39
N PHE A 115 -4.04 2.57 7.10
CA PHE A 115 -5.17 1.66 6.98
C PHE A 115 -5.31 1.18 5.54
N ALA A 116 -5.36 2.11 4.58
CA ALA A 116 -5.57 1.78 3.17
C ALA A 116 -4.95 2.80 2.23
N ASN A 117 -4.63 2.33 1.03
CA ASN A 117 -4.37 3.17 -0.14
C ASN A 117 -5.59 3.19 -1.06
N VAL A 118 -5.85 4.35 -1.66
CA VAL A 118 -6.89 4.54 -2.68
C VAL A 118 -6.24 5.19 -3.89
N LEU A 119 -6.13 4.46 -4.99
CA LEU A 119 -5.50 4.91 -6.21
C LEU A 119 -6.51 5.03 -7.35
N TYR A 120 -6.42 6.11 -8.11
CA TYR A 120 -7.22 6.34 -9.32
C TYR A 120 -6.33 6.30 -10.55
N GLY A 121 -6.60 5.38 -11.47
CA GLY A 121 -5.90 5.19 -12.73
C GLY A 121 -6.38 6.17 -13.80
N ALA A 122 -5.82 7.39 -13.82
CA ALA A 122 -6.22 8.44 -14.78
C ALA A 122 -5.66 8.19 -16.19
N ARG A 123 -4.49 7.53 -16.29
CA ARG A 123 -3.90 7.07 -17.56
C ARG A 123 -3.11 5.79 -17.32
N ILE A 124 -3.42 4.75 -18.08
CA ILE A 124 -2.78 3.45 -17.98
C ILE A 124 -2.07 3.12 -19.30
N PRO A 125 -0.74 2.90 -19.26
CA PRO A 125 0.00 2.56 -20.47
C PRO A 125 -0.40 1.20 -21.01
N ARG A 126 -0.35 1.08 -22.34
CA ARG A 126 -0.63 -0.18 -23.04
C ARG A 126 0.45 -0.45 -24.08
N ARG A 127 0.77 -1.73 -24.26
CA ARG A 127 1.60 -2.24 -25.34
C ARG A 127 0.84 -3.38 -26.02
N ASP A 128 0.65 -3.29 -27.33
CA ASP A 128 -0.10 -4.28 -28.12
C ASP A 128 -1.50 -4.59 -27.53
N GLY A 129 -2.16 -3.57 -26.99
CA GLY A 129 -3.48 -3.70 -26.36
C GLY A 129 -3.46 -4.19 -24.91
N VAL A 130 -2.33 -4.67 -24.40
CA VAL A 130 -2.17 -5.16 -23.01
C VAL A 130 -1.84 -4.01 -22.07
N ALA A 131 -2.58 -3.87 -20.99
CA ALA A 131 -2.32 -2.87 -19.95
C ALA A 131 -1.02 -3.20 -19.19
N LEU A 132 -0.20 -2.17 -18.95
CA LEU A 132 1.06 -2.26 -18.22
C LEU A 132 0.94 -1.57 -16.85
N GLY A 133 1.93 -1.78 -15.99
CA GLY A 133 1.99 -1.14 -14.68
C GLY A 133 1.04 -1.76 -13.66
N ALA A 134 0.85 -3.08 -13.70
CA ALA A 134 0.03 -3.80 -12.72
C ALA A 134 0.53 -3.58 -11.30
N THR A 135 -0.33 -3.86 -10.31
CA THR A 135 0.04 -3.90 -8.89
C THR A 135 -0.09 -5.33 -8.37
N GLU A 136 1.00 -5.83 -7.78
CA GLU A 136 1.01 -7.13 -7.10
C GLU A 136 0.81 -6.95 -5.60
N PHE A 137 0.12 -7.92 -5.01
CA PHE A 137 -0.21 -8.01 -3.60
C PHE A 137 0.18 -9.37 -3.05
N SER A 138 0.45 -9.44 -1.74
CA SER A 138 0.53 -10.70 -1.01
C SER A 138 -0.28 -10.61 0.28
N SER A 139 -1.01 -11.68 0.61
CA SER A 139 -1.87 -11.75 1.79
C SER A 139 -1.07 -12.03 3.05
N MET A 140 -1.05 -11.07 3.96
CA MET A 140 -0.38 -11.22 5.27
C MET A 140 -1.19 -12.07 6.25
N HIS A 141 -2.50 -12.23 6.02
CA HIS A 141 -3.31 -13.24 6.70
C HIS A 141 -2.83 -14.64 6.35
N ALA A 142 -2.74 -14.95 5.04
CA ALA A 142 -2.28 -16.26 4.59
C ALA A 142 -0.82 -16.51 4.97
N ALA A 143 0.02 -15.50 4.91
CA ALA A 143 1.40 -15.57 5.36
C ALA A 143 1.47 -15.92 6.85
N TYR A 144 0.67 -15.29 7.72
CA TYR A 144 0.59 -15.67 9.13
C TYR A 144 0.07 -17.08 9.31
N GLU A 145 -1.02 -17.45 8.64
CA GLU A 145 -1.64 -18.78 8.77
C GLU A 145 -0.70 -19.90 8.33
N GLY A 146 0.09 -19.69 7.28
CA GLY A 146 1.06 -20.65 6.75
C GLY A 146 2.38 -20.75 7.52
N LEU A 147 2.64 -19.92 8.54
CA LEU A 147 3.84 -20.06 9.37
C LEU A 147 3.81 -21.35 10.17
N PRO A 148 4.99 -22.01 10.41
CA PRO A 148 5.12 -23.10 11.35
C PRO A 148 4.62 -22.73 12.76
N ALA A 149 3.99 -23.69 13.45
CA ALA A 149 3.36 -23.44 14.75
C ALA A 149 4.36 -23.04 15.84
N ASP A 150 5.56 -23.61 15.82
CA ASP A 150 6.68 -23.26 16.69
C ASP A 150 7.15 -21.83 16.44
N LEU A 151 7.33 -21.42 15.18
CA LEU A 151 7.73 -20.07 14.83
C LEU A 151 6.67 -19.03 15.24
N LYS A 152 5.38 -19.33 15.06
CA LYS A 152 4.27 -18.49 15.57
C LYS A 152 4.37 -18.27 17.07
N ARG A 153 4.63 -19.33 17.83
CA ARG A 153 4.76 -19.29 19.28
C ARG A 153 6.00 -18.48 19.69
N ASP A 154 7.13 -18.74 19.03
CA ASP A 154 8.41 -18.13 19.38
C ASP A 154 8.47 -16.63 19.02
N LEU A 155 7.71 -16.20 18.02
CA LEU A 155 7.58 -14.79 17.62
C LEU A 155 6.39 -14.08 18.29
N ALA A 156 5.51 -14.77 18.97
CA ALA A 156 4.37 -14.15 19.66
C ALA A 156 4.85 -13.13 20.69
N GLY A 157 4.30 -11.91 20.63
CA GLY A 157 4.64 -10.81 21.54
C GLY A 157 5.94 -10.10 21.19
N LYS A 158 6.70 -10.53 20.17
CA LYS A 158 7.90 -9.82 19.71
C LYS A 158 7.54 -8.65 18.81
N SER A 159 8.49 -7.73 18.67
CA SER A 159 8.35 -6.52 17.88
C SER A 159 9.44 -6.39 16.81
N VAL A 160 9.09 -5.71 15.72
CA VAL A 160 9.98 -5.42 14.60
C VAL A 160 10.20 -3.92 14.51
N LEU A 161 11.46 -3.51 14.41
CA LEU A 161 11.82 -2.12 14.13
C LEU A 161 11.64 -1.83 12.65
N HIS A 162 10.84 -0.81 12.33
CA HIS A 162 10.61 -0.31 10.98
C HIS A 162 11.31 1.03 10.79
N ASP A 163 12.09 1.15 9.71
CA ASP A 163 12.87 2.35 9.39
C ASP A 163 12.57 2.83 7.97
N PHE A 164 12.08 4.07 7.84
CA PHE A 164 11.86 4.73 6.55
C PHE A 164 13.14 4.85 5.74
N ASN A 165 14.29 5.07 6.41
CA ASN A 165 15.57 5.25 5.75
C ASN A 165 16.02 3.98 5.01
N LYS A 166 15.71 2.77 5.52
CA LYS A 166 15.99 1.49 4.83
C LYS A 166 15.40 1.48 3.42
N PHE A 167 14.11 1.80 3.30
CA PHE A 167 13.42 1.82 2.01
C PHE A 167 13.98 2.89 1.08
N TRP A 168 14.16 4.10 1.60
CA TRP A 168 14.66 5.25 0.82
C TRP A 168 16.05 4.98 0.23
N GLU A 169 16.99 4.52 1.06
CA GLU A 169 18.35 4.18 0.60
C GLU A 169 18.36 2.93 -0.27
N GLY A 170 17.50 1.95 0.00
CA GLY A 170 17.30 0.79 -0.86
C GLY A 170 16.92 1.17 -2.29
N MET A 171 15.99 2.11 -2.46
CA MET A 171 15.61 2.64 -3.78
C MET A 171 16.77 3.36 -4.45
N ARG A 172 17.53 4.18 -3.73
CA ARG A 172 18.71 4.90 -4.25
C ARG A 172 19.80 3.93 -4.73
N ASN A 173 20.07 2.90 -3.96
CA ASN A 173 21.08 1.87 -4.31
C ASN A 173 20.70 1.09 -5.57
N ARG A 174 19.42 1.06 -5.95
CA ARG A 174 18.93 0.46 -7.20
C ARG A 174 18.75 1.44 -8.35
N GLY A 175 19.32 2.65 -8.23
CA GLY A 175 19.37 3.64 -9.31
C GLY A 175 18.27 4.71 -9.29
N SER A 176 17.43 4.79 -8.23
CA SER A 176 16.53 5.91 -8.06
C SER A 176 17.30 7.24 -7.99
N ARG A 177 16.78 8.25 -8.68
CA ARG A 177 17.35 9.62 -8.67
C ARG A 177 16.97 10.45 -7.44
N ARG A 178 16.36 9.84 -6.43
CA ARG A 178 16.01 10.52 -5.18
C ARG A 178 17.26 11.06 -4.50
N PRO A 179 17.22 12.29 -3.94
CA PRO A 179 18.33 12.78 -3.13
C PRO A 179 18.43 11.97 -1.82
N PRO A 180 19.59 11.96 -1.15
CA PRO A 180 19.68 11.40 0.20
C PRO A 180 18.75 12.16 1.14
N LEU A 181 18.19 11.46 2.13
CA LEU A 181 17.41 12.12 3.17
C LEU A 181 18.27 13.11 3.94
N THR A 182 17.77 14.31 4.14
CA THR A 182 18.39 15.30 5.03
C THR A 182 18.30 14.82 6.49
N GLU A 183 19.13 15.38 7.36
CA GLU A 183 19.06 15.10 8.80
C GLU A 183 17.69 15.46 9.39
N ALA A 184 17.11 16.57 8.95
CA ALA A 184 15.76 16.99 9.36
C ALA A 184 14.68 15.97 8.96
N GLN A 185 14.76 15.42 7.74
CA GLN A 185 13.82 14.38 7.26
C GLN A 185 13.97 13.07 8.05
N ARG A 186 15.21 12.67 8.38
CA ARG A 186 15.46 11.49 9.24
C ARG A 186 14.92 11.69 10.65
N LYS A 187 15.14 12.86 11.24
CA LYS A 187 14.60 13.20 12.56
C LYS A 187 13.07 13.28 12.59
N ALA A 188 12.45 13.70 11.49
CA ALA A 188 10.99 13.77 11.36
C ALA A 188 10.33 12.38 11.23
N LYS A 189 11.11 11.36 10.79
CA LYS A 189 10.65 9.97 10.63
C LYS A 189 11.62 9.00 11.34
N PRO A 190 11.68 9.03 12.67
CA PRO A 190 12.52 8.10 13.42
C PRO A 190 11.99 6.68 13.27
N PRO A 191 12.86 5.65 13.39
CA PRO A 191 12.43 4.27 13.40
C PRO A 191 11.38 4.00 14.48
N VAL A 192 10.39 3.15 14.17
CA VAL A 192 9.28 2.78 15.06
C VAL A 192 9.18 1.28 15.17
N SER A 193 9.00 0.78 16.40
CA SER A 193 8.73 -0.64 16.63
C SER A 193 7.25 -0.93 16.50
N GLN A 194 6.92 -2.01 15.77
CA GLN A 194 5.57 -2.52 15.59
C GLN A 194 5.51 -3.99 16.05
N PRO A 195 4.38 -4.49 16.57
CA PRO A 195 4.22 -5.92 16.81
C PRO A 195 4.46 -6.72 15.52
N ILE A 196 5.20 -7.83 15.62
CA ILE A 196 5.44 -8.71 14.44
C ILE A 196 4.16 -9.34 13.93
N PHE A 197 3.18 -9.56 14.82
CA PHE A 197 1.83 -10.04 14.51
C PHE A 197 0.80 -9.03 15.00
N LEU A 198 0.02 -8.47 14.08
CA LEU A 198 -1.12 -7.62 14.40
C LEU A 198 -2.43 -8.41 14.36
N THR A 199 -3.43 -7.91 15.11
CA THR A 199 -4.83 -8.32 14.93
C THR A 199 -5.49 -7.34 13.99
N HIS A 200 -5.98 -7.81 12.86
CA HIS A 200 -6.62 -6.96 11.85
C HIS A 200 -7.93 -6.37 12.41
N PRO A 201 -8.15 -5.04 12.38
CA PRO A 201 -9.25 -4.40 13.09
C PRO A 201 -10.64 -4.72 12.54
N LEU A 202 -10.75 -5.05 11.24
CA LEU A 202 -12.04 -5.37 10.61
C LEU A 202 -12.40 -6.85 10.72
N THR A 203 -11.41 -7.75 10.72
CA THR A 203 -11.65 -9.20 10.63
C THR A 203 -11.36 -9.95 11.92
N GLY A 204 -10.62 -9.35 12.85
CA GLY A 204 -10.13 -10.02 14.06
C GLY A 204 -9.05 -11.09 13.79
N ARG A 205 -8.69 -11.35 12.53
CA ARG A 205 -7.66 -12.33 12.15
C ARG A 205 -6.25 -11.77 12.40
N LYS A 206 -5.30 -12.65 12.65
CA LYS A 206 -3.89 -12.29 12.73
C LYS A 206 -3.28 -12.07 11.36
N VAL A 207 -2.31 -11.15 11.30
CA VAL A 207 -1.47 -10.88 10.13
C VAL A 207 0.00 -10.92 10.52
N LEU A 208 0.86 -11.29 9.59
CA LEU A 208 2.30 -11.08 9.70
C LEU A 208 2.61 -9.64 9.25
N TYR A 209 3.07 -8.79 10.18
CA TYR A 209 3.23 -7.35 9.93
C TYR A 209 4.68 -6.92 9.65
N ALA A 210 5.66 -7.81 9.72
CA ALA A 210 6.99 -7.56 9.17
C ALA A 210 6.93 -7.45 7.64
N ASN A 211 7.70 -6.54 7.04
CA ASN A 211 7.75 -6.40 5.59
C ASN A 211 9.17 -6.09 5.08
N PRO A 212 9.53 -6.50 3.84
CA PRO A 212 10.87 -6.31 3.30
C PRO A 212 11.30 -4.84 3.19
N GLY A 213 10.34 -3.94 2.92
CA GLY A 213 10.60 -2.54 2.65
C GLY A 213 11.16 -1.78 3.86
N TYR A 214 10.59 -2.00 5.04
CA TYR A 214 10.89 -1.17 6.21
C TYR A 214 11.43 -1.93 7.41
N SER A 215 11.22 -3.24 7.56
CA SER A 215 11.64 -4.00 8.74
C SER A 215 13.16 -4.19 8.76
N VAL A 216 13.82 -3.77 9.85
CA VAL A 216 15.29 -3.82 9.98
C VAL A 216 15.77 -4.85 10.97
N ARG A 217 15.04 -5.10 12.07
CA ARG A 217 15.36 -6.14 13.04
C ARG A 217 14.17 -6.53 13.90
N ILE A 218 14.21 -7.73 14.47
CA ILE A 218 13.33 -8.17 15.56
C ILE A 218 14.01 -7.78 16.87
N ASN A 219 13.37 -6.92 17.66
CA ASN A 219 14.03 -6.25 18.79
C ASN A 219 14.50 -7.22 19.90
N GLU A 220 13.77 -8.30 20.11
CA GLU A 220 13.98 -9.27 21.20
C GLU A 220 14.89 -10.45 20.80
N LEU A 221 15.44 -10.44 19.58
CA LEU A 221 16.37 -11.47 19.10
C LEU A 221 17.80 -10.93 18.98
N PRO A 222 18.84 -11.76 19.17
CA PRO A 222 20.19 -11.45 18.76
C PRO A 222 20.24 -11.09 17.26
N GLU A 223 21.17 -10.21 16.87
CA GLU A 223 21.25 -9.66 15.50
C GLU A 223 21.21 -10.76 14.43
N ARG A 224 22.08 -11.76 14.53
CA ARG A 224 22.14 -12.86 13.57
C ARG A 224 20.81 -13.63 13.47
N GLU A 225 20.19 -13.95 14.60
CA GLU A 225 18.92 -14.68 14.64
C GLU A 225 17.78 -13.83 14.07
N SER A 226 17.79 -12.54 14.37
CA SER A 226 16.86 -11.57 13.78
C SER A 226 16.98 -11.52 12.25
N ASP A 227 18.20 -11.44 11.72
CA ASP A 227 18.43 -11.37 10.28
C ASP A 227 18.00 -12.66 9.57
N GLU A 228 18.37 -13.83 10.12
CA GLU A 228 17.96 -15.14 9.59
C GLU A 228 16.43 -15.29 9.61
N THR A 229 15.79 -14.88 10.71
CA THR A 229 14.32 -14.93 10.85
C THR A 229 13.61 -13.97 9.88
N LEU A 230 14.07 -12.73 9.77
CA LEU A 230 13.49 -11.76 8.83
C LEU A 230 13.66 -12.23 7.37
N ALA A 231 14.82 -12.78 7.01
CA ALA A 231 15.04 -13.32 5.67
C ALA A 231 14.03 -14.43 5.35
N PHE A 232 13.83 -15.38 6.27
CA PHE A 232 12.81 -16.42 6.13
C PHE A 232 11.40 -15.83 5.98
N LEU A 233 11.01 -14.87 6.83
CA LEU A 233 9.69 -14.26 6.79
C LEU A 233 9.45 -13.53 5.48
N PHE A 234 10.46 -12.83 4.94
CA PHE A 234 10.35 -12.11 3.67
C PHE A 234 10.21 -13.06 2.48
N GLU A 235 10.89 -14.19 2.48
CA GLU A 235 10.70 -15.22 1.47
C GLU A 235 9.32 -15.87 1.58
N HIS A 236 8.94 -16.25 2.80
CA HIS A 236 7.65 -16.88 3.10
C HIS A 236 6.45 -16.03 2.67
N GLN A 237 6.50 -14.71 2.90
CA GLN A 237 5.45 -13.76 2.48
C GLN A 237 5.22 -13.74 0.97
N LEU A 238 6.22 -14.12 0.18
CA LEU A 238 6.17 -14.08 -1.27
C LEU A 238 5.83 -15.44 -1.90
N ASN A 239 5.33 -16.38 -1.11
CA ASN A 239 4.82 -17.62 -1.64
C ASN A 239 3.76 -17.35 -2.72
N PRO A 240 3.86 -17.96 -3.91
CA PRO A 240 2.90 -17.77 -4.99
C PRO A 240 1.43 -17.98 -4.59
N ALA A 241 1.16 -18.87 -3.63
CA ALA A 241 -0.19 -19.14 -3.13
C ALA A 241 -0.81 -17.95 -2.36
N TYR A 242 -0.01 -17.00 -1.90
CA TYR A 242 -0.47 -15.81 -1.16
C TYR A 242 -0.62 -14.59 -2.06
N ARG A 243 -0.16 -14.66 -3.31
CA ARG A 243 -0.07 -13.52 -4.23
C ARG A 243 -1.33 -13.35 -5.07
N TYR A 244 -1.55 -12.09 -5.43
CA TYR A 244 -2.60 -11.64 -6.33
C TYR A 244 -2.06 -10.48 -7.17
N THR A 245 -2.38 -10.45 -8.47
CA THR A 245 -2.03 -9.36 -9.38
C THR A 245 -3.28 -8.67 -9.86
N SER A 246 -3.36 -7.35 -9.64
CA SER A 246 -4.42 -6.50 -10.17
C SER A 246 -3.93 -5.77 -11.42
N HIS A 247 -4.59 -5.99 -12.54
CA HIS A 247 -4.37 -5.24 -13.78
C HIS A 247 -5.27 -4.01 -13.80
N TRP A 248 -4.72 -2.91 -14.28
CA TRP A 248 -5.40 -1.62 -14.35
C TRP A 248 -6.13 -1.43 -15.68
N GLU A 249 -7.26 -0.75 -15.59
CA GLU A 249 -7.91 -0.05 -16.72
C GLU A 249 -8.00 1.44 -16.40
N GLU A 250 -8.04 2.30 -17.43
CA GLU A 250 -8.32 3.71 -17.20
C GLU A 250 -9.70 3.90 -16.56
N GLY A 251 -9.77 4.79 -15.58
CA GLY A 251 -10.97 4.98 -14.77
C GLY A 251 -11.12 3.99 -13.61
N ASP A 252 -10.20 3.06 -13.40
CA ASP A 252 -10.24 2.23 -12.21
C ASP A 252 -9.88 3.03 -10.95
N VAL A 253 -10.63 2.81 -9.88
CA VAL A 253 -10.17 3.06 -8.53
C VAL A 253 -9.83 1.72 -7.89
N LEU A 254 -8.60 1.59 -7.42
CA LEU A 254 -8.14 0.43 -6.67
C LEU A 254 -7.89 0.85 -5.22
N MET A 255 -8.55 0.16 -4.30
CA MET A 255 -8.37 0.35 -2.86
C MET A 255 -7.85 -0.93 -2.25
N TRP A 256 -6.80 -0.86 -1.45
CA TRP A 256 -6.30 -1.99 -0.68
C TRP A 256 -5.99 -1.60 0.75
N GLU A 257 -6.09 -2.53 1.66
CA GLU A 257 -5.76 -2.30 3.06
C GLU A 257 -4.30 -2.68 3.33
N ASP A 258 -3.60 -1.83 4.08
CA ASP A 258 -2.15 -1.93 4.31
C ASP A 258 -1.78 -2.80 5.53
N ILE A 259 -2.77 -3.30 6.27
CA ILE A 259 -2.53 -4.11 7.48
C ILE A 259 -2.36 -5.58 7.11
N GLY A 260 -3.26 -6.11 6.29
CA GLY A 260 -3.27 -7.51 5.87
C GLY A 260 -2.69 -7.75 4.49
N THR A 261 -2.11 -6.72 3.83
CA THR A 261 -1.41 -6.88 2.55
C THR A 261 -0.04 -6.21 2.54
N ILE A 262 0.89 -6.78 1.79
CA ILE A 262 2.04 -6.09 1.24
C ILE A 262 1.85 -5.98 -0.27
N HIS A 263 2.43 -4.96 -0.89
CA HIS A 263 2.26 -4.71 -2.31
C HIS A 263 3.54 -4.22 -2.99
N ARG A 264 3.54 -4.30 -4.34
CA ARG A 264 4.53 -3.63 -5.20
C ARG A 264 3.91 -3.21 -6.52
N ALA A 265 4.43 -2.12 -7.10
CA ALA A 265 4.13 -1.71 -8.47
C ALA A 265 5.04 -2.45 -9.46
N ILE A 266 4.48 -2.93 -10.57
CA ILE A 266 5.25 -3.47 -11.69
C ILE A 266 5.59 -2.33 -12.63
N ALA A 267 6.89 -2.12 -12.88
CA ALA A 267 7.40 -1.06 -13.75
C ALA A 267 7.86 -1.66 -15.10
N ASP A 268 6.90 -2.22 -15.86
CA ASP A 268 7.11 -2.89 -17.14
C ASP A 268 6.85 -1.98 -18.36
N TYR A 269 6.69 -0.68 -18.12
CA TYR A 269 6.44 0.36 -19.13
C TYR A 269 7.65 1.28 -19.32
N GLY A 270 7.85 1.73 -20.57
CA GLY A 270 8.93 2.62 -20.96
C GLY A 270 8.64 4.10 -20.73
N PRO A 271 9.62 4.98 -21.02
CA PRO A 271 9.48 6.42 -20.83
C PRO A 271 8.31 7.04 -21.64
N ASP A 272 8.04 6.51 -22.84
CA ASP A 272 7.01 7.00 -23.75
C ASP A 272 5.64 6.35 -23.48
N GLU A 273 5.58 5.33 -22.65
CA GLU A 273 4.36 4.65 -22.22
C GLU A 273 3.85 5.32 -20.95
N HIS A 274 3.12 6.39 -21.13
CA HIS A 274 2.74 7.31 -20.06
C HIS A 274 1.74 6.69 -19.09
N ARG A 275 2.11 6.73 -17.80
CA ARG A 275 1.27 6.32 -16.67
C ARG A 275 0.97 7.52 -15.77
N LEU A 276 -0.30 7.69 -15.43
CA LEU A 276 -0.74 8.70 -14.44
C LEU A 276 -1.73 8.07 -13.48
N VAL A 277 -1.34 7.98 -12.23
CA VAL A 277 -2.18 7.48 -11.14
C VAL A 277 -2.18 8.52 -10.02
N LYS A 278 -3.34 8.79 -9.44
CA LYS A 278 -3.51 9.68 -8.29
C LYS A 278 -3.76 8.84 -7.05
N ARG A 279 -3.06 9.12 -5.93
CA ARG A 279 -3.10 8.35 -4.70
C ARG A 279 -3.52 9.18 -3.50
N CYS A 280 -4.48 8.68 -2.73
CA CYS A 280 -4.71 9.04 -1.34
C CYS A 280 -4.24 7.92 -0.42
N GLN A 281 -3.68 8.27 0.73
CA GLN A 281 -3.31 7.35 1.79
C GLN A 281 -4.17 7.62 3.02
N VAL A 282 -4.90 6.59 3.46
CA VAL A 282 -5.80 6.64 4.61
C VAL A 282 -5.07 6.08 5.82
N MET A 283 -5.07 6.82 6.93
CA MET A 283 -4.44 6.40 8.18
C MET A 283 -5.38 5.53 9.02
N ALA A 284 -4.80 4.69 9.86
CA ALA A 284 -5.54 3.75 10.72
C ALA A 284 -6.01 4.38 12.05
N ASP A 285 -6.03 5.70 12.15
CA ASP A 285 -6.39 6.47 13.35
C ASP A 285 -7.81 6.21 13.89
N ARG A 286 -8.69 5.66 13.05
CA ARG A 286 -10.08 5.29 13.45
C ARG A 286 -10.23 3.83 13.87
N TYR A 287 -9.22 3.00 13.65
CA TYR A 287 -9.31 1.53 13.81
C TYR A 287 -8.44 1.01 14.94
N PHE A 288 -7.43 1.78 15.34
CA PHE A 288 -6.59 1.47 16.48
C PHE A 288 -6.60 2.65 17.44
N ASP A 289 -7.02 2.42 18.68
CA ASP A 289 -6.62 3.25 19.79
C ASP A 289 -5.08 3.23 19.80
N ARG A 290 -4.47 4.41 19.74
CA ARG A 290 -3.01 4.63 19.55
C ARG A 290 -2.15 3.47 20.07
N ILE A 291 -1.53 2.73 19.13
CA ILE A 291 -0.55 1.67 19.42
C ILE A 291 0.63 2.26 20.18
#